data_04bf75df53d59a2d0fbcc4f25c89444c
#
_entry.id   04bf75df53d59a2d0fbcc4f25c89444c
#
_cell.length_a   1.000
_cell.length_b   1.000
_cell.length_c   1.000
_cell.angle_alpha   90.00
_cell.angle_beta   90.00
_cell.angle_gamma   90.00
#
_symmetry.space_group_name_H-M   'P 1'
#
loop_
_entity.id
_entity.type
_entity.pdbx_description
1 polymer ?
#
loop_
_entity_poly.entity_id
_entity_poly.type
_entity_poly.pdbx_seq_one_letter_code
_entity_poly.pdbx_strand_id
1 'polypeptide(L)'
;IRDYEEYVGKEMQFKVVKVNESFRNVVVSHKALIEADLVVQTKEIMSKLEKGQVLEGTVKNITSYGVFVDLGGIDGLIHITDLSWGRISHPEEVVNLDEVIKVVILDFDEDKSRIQLGLKQLGSHPWESLDSNLKVGDEIEGKVVVLADYGVFVEIQAGIEALLHVSEMSWSSHLRSAGDFYKVGETVKAQILTLDRQERKMSLGIKQMLPDPWSKIDKNYPVGTKLKVKVRNFTNFGIFVEIEEGVDGLIHISDLSWTKKIKHPSEFTSVDSSIDVIVLDVDKDSRKISLGHKQILENPWDAYAEKFKANSLHKGTVKEMYDKGAIVQIDEIEAFCPKKHLIKEDDSKAKVGDNVQFKVIDFSKESKKILVSHTSVH
;
A
#
# COMPACT_ATOMS: atom_id res chain seq x y z
N ILE A 1 8.98 -45.93 -32.62
CA ILE A 1 8.41 -47.18 -33.13
C ILE A 1 8.79 -48.25 -32.12
N ARG A 2 7.78 -48.89 -31.52
CA ARG A 2 7.99 -49.98 -30.50
C ARG A 2 7.88 -51.37 -31.13
N ASP A 3 7.28 -51.43 -32.29
CA ASP A 3 7.08 -52.67 -33.01
C ASP A 3 7.58 -52.58 -34.46
N TYR A 4 8.49 -53.43 -34.84
CA TYR A 4 9.07 -53.44 -36.18
C TYR A 4 8.44 -54.51 -37.09
N GLU A 5 7.63 -55.39 -36.52
CA GLU A 5 7.00 -56.53 -37.27
C GLU A 5 6.04 -56.06 -38.37
N GLU A 6 5.41 -54.91 -38.15
CA GLU A 6 4.51 -54.30 -39.13
C GLU A 6 5.19 -53.92 -40.46
N TYR A 7 6.52 -53.75 -40.45
CA TYR A 7 7.29 -53.31 -41.61
C TYR A 7 8.00 -54.44 -42.34
N VAL A 8 7.95 -55.66 -41.79
CA VAL A 8 8.59 -56.81 -42.40
C VAL A 8 7.85 -57.22 -43.67
N GLY A 9 8.59 -57.31 -44.79
CA GLY A 9 8.05 -57.64 -46.10
C GLY A 9 7.42 -56.50 -46.89
N LYS A 10 7.46 -55.26 -46.37
CA LYS A 10 7.01 -54.06 -47.11
C LYS A 10 8.17 -53.44 -47.88
N GLU A 11 7.89 -53.03 -49.10
CA GLU A 11 8.86 -52.23 -49.87
C GLU A 11 8.79 -50.77 -49.38
N MET A 12 9.93 -50.27 -48.95
CA MET A 12 10.05 -48.91 -48.43
C MET A 12 11.30 -48.21 -49.00
N GLN A 13 11.19 -46.92 -49.21
CA GLN A 13 12.32 -46.09 -49.62
C GLN A 13 13.15 -45.68 -48.37
N PHE A 14 14.46 -45.68 -48.53
CA PHE A 14 15.41 -45.31 -47.50
C PHE A 14 16.49 -44.36 -48.05
N LYS A 15 16.87 -43.42 -47.24
CA LYS A 15 18.03 -42.55 -47.49
C LYS A 15 19.29 -43.23 -46.98
N VAL A 16 20.32 -43.31 -47.77
CA VAL A 16 21.67 -43.77 -47.34
C VAL A 16 22.28 -42.69 -46.47
N VAL A 17 22.50 -43.02 -45.23
CA VAL A 17 23.10 -42.07 -44.24
C VAL A 17 24.59 -42.21 -44.17
N LYS A 18 25.10 -43.45 -44.21
CA LYS A 18 26.56 -43.74 -44.13
C LYS A 18 26.89 -45.02 -44.89
N VAL A 19 27.95 -44.95 -45.63
CA VAL A 19 28.56 -46.12 -46.30
C VAL A 19 29.89 -46.42 -45.54
N ASN A 20 30.04 -47.63 -45.09
CA ASN A 20 31.19 -48.12 -44.34
C ASN A 20 31.93 -49.15 -45.19
N GLU A 21 32.91 -48.74 -45.95
CA GLU A 21 33.64 -49.60 -46.87
C GLU A 21 34.45 -50.68 -46.15
N SER A 22 35.03 -50.33 -44.98
CA SER A 22 35.85 -51.27 -44.19
C SER A 22 35.03 -52.43 -43.61
N PHE A 23 33.76 -52.21 -43.29
CA PHE A 23 32.84 -53.24 -42.77
C PHE A 23 31.87 -53.77 -43.81
N ARG A 24 31.97 -53.28 -45.06
CA ARG A 24 31.06 -53.63 -46.18
C ARG A 24 29.59 -53.52 -45.82
N ASN A 25 29.20 -52.48 -45.07
CA ASN A 25 27.80 -52.23 -44.72
C ASN A 25 27.37 -50.81 -45.07
N VAL A 26 26.07 -50.67 -45.31
CA VAL A 26 25.40 -49.40 -45.62
C VAL A 26 24.35 -49.15 -44.51
N VAL A 27 24.42 -47.99 -43.91
CA VAL A 27 23.38 -47.55 -42.94
C VAL A 27 22.36 -46.73 -43.69
N VAL A 28 21.11 -47.15 -43.61
CA VAL A 28 19.98 -46.51 -44.26
C VAL A 28 18.97 -46.03 -43.20
N SER A 29 18.30 -44.95 -43.47
CA SER A 29 17.27 -44.42 -42.56
C SER A 29 16.04 -43.97 -43.36
N HIS A 30 14.90 -44.50 -43.01
CA HIS A 30 13.62 -44.06 -43.52
C HIS A 30 13.24 -42.73 -42.85
N LYS A 31 13.54 -42.56 -41.57
CA LYS A 31 13.34 -41.33 -40.82
C LYS A 31 14.05 -40.12 -41.46
N ALA A 32 15.33 -40.33 -41.92
CA ALA A 32 16.09 -39.27 -42.58
C ALA A 32 15.51 -38.87 -43.94
N LEU A 33 14.77 -39.78 -44.61
CA LEU A 33 14.05 -39.46 -45.84
C LEU A 33 12.83 -38.58 -45.53
N ILE A 34 12.02 -38.99 -44.53
CA ILE A 34 10.82 -38.26 -44.10
C ILE A 34 11.22 -36.85 -43.59
N GLU A 35 12.30 -36.75 -42.81
CA GLU A 35 12.80 -35.48 -42.30
C GLU A 35 13.28 -34.56 -43.46
N ALA A 36 13.87 -35.10 -44.51
CA ALA A 36 14.29 -34.33 -45.69
C ALA A 36 13.05 -33.79 -46.45
N ASP A 37 12.04 -34.63 -46.65
CA ASP A 37 10.78 -34.24 -47.31
C ASP A 37 10.02 -33.20 -46.50
N LEU A 38 9.96 -33.36 -45.16
CA LEU A 38 9.36 -32.40 -44.26
C LEU A 38 10.07 -31.03 -44.29
N VAL A 39 11.40 -31.02 -44.35
CA VAL A 39 12.20 -29.77 -44.47
C VAL A 39 11.86 -29.03 -45.77
N VAL A 40 11.72 -29.76 -46.88
CA VAL A 40 11.34 -29.16 -48.17
C VAL A 40 9.92 -28.59 -48.12
N GLN A 41 8.98 -29.38 -47.63
CA GLN A 41 7.58 -28.91 -47.44
C GLN A 41 7.50 -27.72 -46.48
N THR A 42 8.24 -27.75 -45.38
CA THR A 42 8.32 -26.66 -44.43
C THR A 42 8.85 -25.40 -45.09
N LYS A 43 9.92 -25.45 -45.87
CA LYS A 43 10.44 -24.31 -46.61
C LYS A 43 9.44 -23.77 -47.66
N GLU A 44 8.75 -24.62 -48.38
CA GLU A 44 7.72 -24.20 -49.33
C GLU A 44 6.53 -23.49 -48.61
N ILE A 45 6.12 -23.99 -47.47
CA ILE A 45 5.03 -23.38 -46.67
C ILE A 45 5.56 -22.04 -46.10
N MET A 46 6.75 -22.00 -45.54
CA MET A 46 7.32 -20.77 -44.95
C MET A 46 7.51 -19.67 -46.00
N SER A 47 7.86 -20.02 -47.26
CA SER A 47 7.99 -19.03 -48.33
C SER A 47 6.67 -18.37 -48.75
N LYS A 48 5.55 -18.98 -48.43
CA LYS A 48 4.20 -18.48 -48.69
C LYS A 48 3.56 -17.77 -47.51
N LEU A 49 4.20 -17.79 -46.35
CA LEU A 49 3.71 -17.16 -45.12
C LEU A 49 4.05 -15.68 -45.10
N GLU A 50 3.10 -14.86 -44.72
CA GLU A 50 3.26 -13.42 -44.52
C GLU A 50 2.89 -13.06 -43.09
N LYS A 51 3.60 -12.06 -42.51
CA LYS A 51 3.24 -11.53 -41.21
C LYS A 51 1.85 -10.91 -41.25
N GLY A 52 1.02 -11.24 -40.27
CA GLY A 52 -0.37 -10.79 -40.19
C GLY A 52 -1.36 -11.71 -40.91
N GLN A 53 -0.92 -12.79 -41.57
CA GLN A 53 -1.81 -13.77 -42.18
C GLN A 53 -2.55 -14.59 -41.12
N VAL A 54 -3.82 -14.82 -41.32
CA VAL A 54 -4.66 -15.67 -40.47
C VAL A 54 -4.65 -17.09 -41.01
N LEU A 55 -4.34 -18.04 -40.16
CA LEU A 55 -4.33 -19.48 -40.48
C LEU A 55 -5.15 -20.25 -39.44
N GLU A 56 -5.62 -21.42 -39.87
CA GLU A 56 -6.22 -22.40 -38.95
C GLU A 56 -5.17 -23.44 -38.57
N GLY A 57 -5.09 -23.74 -37.30
CA GLY A 57 -4.16 -24.74 -36.78
C GLY A 57 -4.79 -25.55 -35.66
N THR A 58 -4.26 -26.73 -35.42
CA THR A 58 -4.70 -27.62 -34.35
C THR A 58 -3.79 -27.55 -33.17
N VAL A 59 -4.32 -27.38 -31.98
CA VAL A 59 -3.55 -27.40 -30.73
C VAL A 59 -2.96 -28.77 -30.48
N LYS A 60 -1.64 -28.88 -30.53
CA LYS A 60 -0.90 -30.13 -30.41
C LYS A 60 -0.37 -30.38 -29.02
N ASN A 61 0.07 -29.33 -28.33
CA ASN A 61 0.56 -29.42 -26.98
C ASN A 61 0.39 -28.09 -26.22
N ILE A 62 0.12 -28.18 -24.93
CA ILE A 62 -0.06 -27.03 -24.03
C ILE A 62 1.02 -27.08 -22.97
N THR A 63 1.75 -25.97 -22.83
CA THR A 63 2.79 -25.80 -21.81
C THR A 63 2.48 -24.57 -20.94
N SER A 64 3.13 -24.42 -19.80
CA SER A 64 2.91 -23.29 -18.90
C SER A 64 3.25 -21.92 -19.51
N TYR A 65 4.10 -21.86 -20.52
CA TYR A 65 4.52 -20.62 -21.19
C TYR A 65 3.82 -20.37 -22.55
N GLY A 66 3.06 -21.34 -23.05
CA GLY A 66 2.35 -21.17 -24.33
C GLY A 66 1.81 -22.46 -24.91
N VAL A 67 1.27 -22.34 -26.10
CA VAL A 67 0.58 -23.41 -26.84
C VAL A 67 1.29 -23.68 -28.15
N PHE A 68 1.54 -24.96 -28.44
CA PHE A 68 2.04 -25.42 -29.74
C PHE A 68 0.87 -25.78 -30.66
N VAL A 69 0.86 -25.16 -31.81
CA VAL A 69 -0.19 -25.31 -32.81
C VAL A 69 0.41 -25.88 -34.11
N ASP A 70 -0.16 -26.96 -34.62
CA ASP A 70 0.22 -27.53 -35.91
C ASP A 70 -0.53 -26.83 -37.04
N LEU A 71 0.20 -26.25 -37.94
CA LEU A 71 -0.30 -25.53 -39.12
C LEU A 71 -0.30 -26.41 -40.42
N GLY A 72 -0.24 -27.73 -40.27
CA GLY A 72 -0.19 -28.67 -41.39
C GLY A 72 1.24 -29.06 -41.78
N GLY A 73 2.06 -29.36 -40.75
CA GLY A 73 3.45 -29.83 -40.89
C GLY A 73 4.49 -28.89 -40.35
N ILE A 74 4.07 -27.73 -39.88
CA ILE A 74 4.93 -26.77 -39.16
C ILE A 74 4.32 -26.44 -37.82
N ASP A 75 5.13 -26.52 -36.76
CA ASP A 75 4.69 -26.18 -35.42
C ASP A 75 4.89 -24.68 -35.17
N GLY A 76 3.81 -24.00 -34.81
CA GLY A 76 3.82 -22.63 -34.33
C GLY A 76 3.67 -22.57 -32.82
N LEU A 77 4.22 -21.54 -32.22
CA LEU A 77 4.08 -21.27 -30.78
C LEU A 77 3.26 -20.01 -30.55
N ILE A 78 2.21 -20.13 -29.75
CA ILE A 78 1.49 -18.99 -29.19
C ILE A 78 1.99 -18.81 -27.76
N HIS A 79 2.67 -17.70 -27.49
CA HIS A 79 3.08 -17.39 -26.14
C HIS A 79 1.86 -17.10 -25.27
N ILE A 80 1.91 -17.38 -23.97
CA ILE A 80 0.79 -17.16 -23.03
C ILE A 80 0.27 -15.71 -23.08
N THR A 81 1.14 -14.74 -23.30
CA THR A 81 0.78 -13.33 -23.45
C THR A 81 0.05 -13.00 -24.74
N ASP A 82 0.10 -13.87 -25.73
CA ASP A 82 -0.53 -13.71 -27.04
C ASP A 82 -1.80 -14.54 -27.21
N LEU A 83 -2.21 -15.29 -26.19
CA LEU A 83 -3.44 -16.04 -26.14
C LEU A 83 -4.65 -15.18 -25.81
N SER A 84 -4.50 -14.28 -24.85
CA SER A 84 -5.60 -13.44 -24.38
C SER A 84 -5.12 -12.03 -24.03
N TRP A 85 -6.02 -11.06 -24.11
CA TRP A 85 -5.83 -9.71 -23.60
C TRP A 85 -5.91 -9.65 -22.07
N GLY A 86 -6.71 -10.55 -21.47
CA GLY A 86 -6.82 -10.70 -20.02
C GLY A 86 -5.66 -11.52 -19.44
N ARG A 87 -5.48 -11.41 -18.16
CA ARG A 87 -4.47 -12.19 -17.42
C ARG A 87 -4.96 -13.62 -17.26
N ILE A 88 -4.20 -14.58 -17.76
CA ILE A 88 -4.46 -16.01 -17.63
C ILE A 88 -3.33 -16.67 -16.85
N SER A 89 -3.68 -17.62 -16.00
CA SER A 89 -2.70 -18.37 -15.20
C SER A 89 -2.11 -19.55 -15.97
N HIS A 90 -2.94 -20.18 -16.80
CA HIS A 90 -2.53 -21.30 -17.63
C HIS A 90 -3.22 -21.25 -19.02
N PRO A 91 -2.53 -21.64 -20.10
CA PRO A 91 -3.12 -21.63 -21.45
C PRO A 91 -4.37 -22.50 -21.62
N GLU A 92 -4.56 -23.53 -20.79
CA GLU A 92 -5.74 -24.39 -20.79
C GLU A 92 -7.06 -23.65 -20.44
N GLU A 93 -6.95 -22.46 -19.87
CA GLU A 93 -8.12 -21.61 -19.60
C GLU A 93 -8.74 -21.03 -20.88
N VAL A 94 -7.96 -20.98 -21.96
CA VAL A 94 -8.36 -20.34 -23.23
C VAL A 94 -8.54 -21.38 -24.36
N VAL A 95 -7.70 -22.40 -24.42
CA VAL A 95 -7.68 -23.40 -25.48
C VAL A 95 -7.55 -24.83 -24.95
N ASN A 96 -8.10 -25.80 -25.69
CA ASN A 96 -8.00 -27.20 -25.32
C ASN A 96 -7.08 -27.97 -26.30
N LEU A 97 -6.60 -29.13 -25.86
CA LEU A 97 -5.87 -30.04 -26.74
C LEU A 97 -6.73 -30.49 -27.90
N ASP A 98 -6.14 -30.65 -29.10
CA ASP A 98 -6.78 -31.06 -30.33
C ASP A 98 -7.87 -30.09 -30.86
N GLU A 99 -7.97 -28.90 -30.26
CA GLU A 99 -8.88 -27.85 -30.73
C GLU A 99 -8.33 -27.16 -31.98
N VAL A 100 -9.20 -26.94 -32.96
CA VAL A 100 -8.86 -26.15 -34.14
C VAL A 100 -9.13 -24.71 -33.88
N ILE A 101 -8.09 -23.92 -33.93
CA ILE A 101 -8.13 -22.47 -33.64
C ILE A 101 -7.61 -21.66 -34.82
N LYS A 102 -8.14 -20.44 -34.96
CA LYS A 102 -7.60 -19.47 -35.92
C LYS A 102 -6.49 -18.67 -35.20
N VAL A 103 -5.38 -18.48 -35.88
CA VAL A 103 -4.21 -17.81 -35.36
C VAL A 103 -3.65 -16.81 -36.36
N VAL A 104 -2.98 -15.80 -35.91
CA VAL A 104 -2.30 -14.80 -36.73
C VAL A 104 -0.78 -15.00 -36.61
N ILE A 105 -0.09 -14.93 -37.73
CA ILE A 105 1.37 -14.96 -37.74
C ILE A 105 1.91 -13.63 -37.26
N LEU A 106 2.62 -13.64 -36.16
CA LEU A 106 3.28 -12.46 -35.61
C LEU A 106 4.69 -12.30 -36.18
N ASP A 107 5.44 -13.39 -36.17
CA ASP A 107 6.81 -13.45 -36.67
C ASP A 107 7.19 -14.89 -37.03
N PHE A 108 8.20 -15.07 -37.86
CA PHE A 108 8.71 -16.38 -38.19
C PHE A 108 10.23 -16.33 -38.39
N ASP A 109 10.87 -17.42 -37.99
CA ASP A 109 12.31 -17.64 -38.12
C ASP A 109 12.53 -18.82 -39.09
N GLU A 110 13.00 -18.49 -40.29
CA GLU A 110 13.22 -19.50 -41.35
C GLU A 110 14.34 -20.49 -41.00
N ASP A 111 15.39 -20.00 -40.29
CA ASP A 111 16.54 -20.82 -39.94
C ASP A 111 16.20 -21.87 -38.87
N LYS A 112 15.29 -21.53 -37.96
CA LYS A 112 14.86 -22.42 -36.86
C LYS A 112 13.55 -23.11 -37.10
N SER A 113 12.90 -22.87 -38.24
CA SER A 113 11.57 -23.39 -38.56
C SER A 113 10.55 -23.18 -37.44
N ARG A 114 10.58 -21.99 -36.83
CA ARG A 114 9.66 -21.60 -35.73
C ARG A 114 8.82 -20.43 -36.15
N ILE A 115 7.51 -20.54 -35.87
CA ILE A 115 6.53 -19.51 -36.17
C ILE A 115 5.97 -19.02 -34.84
N GLN A 116 5.98 -17.70 -34.62
CA GLN A 116 5.29 -17.07 -33.52
C GLN A 116 3.89 -16.70 -33.95
N LEU A 117 2.92 -17.20 -33.22
CA LEU A 117 1.51 -17.03 -33.49
C LEU A 117 0.85 -16.19 -32.39
N GLY A 118 -0.29 -15.59 -32.71
CA GLY A 118 -1.12 -14.89 -31.79
C GLY A 118 -2.60 -15.21 -31.98
N LEU A 119 -3.33 -15.30 -30.91
CA LEU A 119 -4.78 -15.51 -30.91
C LEU A 119 -5.50 -14.19 -30.57
N LYS A 120 -4.99 -13.42 -29.63
CA LYS A 120 -5.61 -12.17 -29.17
C LYS A 120 -5.76 -11.11 -30.28
N GLN A 121 -4.88 -11.12 -31.27
CA GLN A 121 -4.89 -10.17 -32.38
C GLN A 121 -6.05 -10.35 -33.34
N LEU A 122 -6.74 -11.50 -33.31
CA LEU A 122 -7.98 -11.74 -34.09
C LEU A 122 -9.17 -10.94 -33.58
N GLY A 123 -9.18 -10.64 -32.29
CA GLY A 123 -10.20 -9.77 -31.67
C GLY A 123 -9.75 -8.31 -31.68
N SER A 124 -10.73 -7.41 -31.67
CA SER A 124 -10.45 -5.98 -31.41
C SER A 124 -9.81 -5.80 -30.03
N HIS A 125 -8.92 -4.82 -29.93
CA HIS A 125 -8.30 -4.53 -28.62
C HIS A 125 -9.40 -4.13 -27.62
N PRO A 126 -9.43 -4.70 -26.38
CA PRO A 126 -10.48 -4.43 -25.41
C PRO A 126 -10.74 -2.94 -25.16
N TRP A 127 -9.69 -2.13 -25.19
CA TRP A 127 -9.80 -0.67 -25.07
C TRP A 127 -10.53 0.02 -26.22
N GLU A 128 -10.58 -0.58 -27.39
CA GLU A 128 -11.35 -0.10 -28.55
C GLU A 128 -12.83 -0.51 -28.44
N SER A 129 -13.09 -1.66 -27.82
CA SER A 129 -14.44 -2.16 -27.53
C SER A 129 -15.03 -1.61 -26.25
N LEU A 130 -14.23 -0.88 -25.46
CA LEU A 130 -14.72 -0.22 -24.25
C LEU A 130 -15.83 0.77 -24.61
N ASP A 131 -16.95 0.71 -23.88
CA ASP A 131 -18.10 1.57 -24.13
C ASP A 131 -17.67 3.04 -24.29
N SER A 132 -17.99 3.59 -25.45
CA SER A 132 -17.68 4.99 -25.79
C SER A 132 -18.39 5.99 -24.88
N ASN A 133 -19.47 5.54 -24.20
CA ASN A 133 -20.26 6.36 -23.29
C ASN A 133 -19.60 6.45 -21.90
N LEU A 134 -18.66 5.56 -21.56
CA LEU A 134 -17.94 5.64 -20.28
C LEU A 134 -17.13 6.93 -20.19
N LYS A 135 -17.40 7.68 -19.11
CA LYS A 135 -16.79 8.97 -18.81
C LYS A 135 -16.20 8.96 -17.40
N VAL A 136 -15.33 9.92 -17.17
CA VAL A 136 -14.88 10.26 -15.83
C VAL A 136 -16.09 10.61 -14.96
N GLY A 137 -16.21 9.99 -13.80
CA GLY A 137 -17.32 10.14 -12.88
C GLY A 137 -18.35 9.00 -12.91
N ASP A 138 -18.29 8.10 -13.90
CA ASP A 138 -19.17 6.94 -13.96
C ASP A 138 -18.77 5.87 -12.94
N GLU A 139 -19.75 5.17 -12.41
CA GLU A 139 -19.55 4.02 -11.52
C GLU A 139 -19.40 2.75 -12.34
N ILE A 140 -18.41 1.96 -11.99
CA ILE A 140 -18.14 0.66 -12.61
C ILE A 140 -17.82 -0.39 -11.55
N GLU A 141 -18.11 -1.65 -11.92
CA GLU A 141 -17.73 -2.81 -11.12
C GLU A 141 -16.58 -3.55 -11.80
N GLY A 142 -15.67 -4.05 -10.99
CA GLY A 142 -14.58 -4.87 -11.46
C GLY A 142 -14.07 -5.83 -10.40
N LYS A 143 -13.27 -6.78 -10.81
CA LYS A 143 -12.70 -7.81 -9.95
C LYS A 143 -11.24 -7.50 -9.63
N VAL A 144 -10.86 -7.58 -8.36
CA VAL A 144 -9.46 -7.41 -7.93
C VAL A 144 -8.62 -8.57 -8.46
N VAL A 145 -7.61 -8.27 -9.28
CA VAL A 145 -6.71 -9.27 -9.88
C VAL A 145 -5.31 -9.24 -9.28
N VAL A 146 -4.83 -8.06 -8.87
CA VAL A 146 -3.51 -7.90 -8.26
C VAL A 146 -3.59 -6.95 -7.08
N LEU A 147 -2.88 -7.32 -6.02
CA LEU A 147 -2.62 -6.46 -4.86
C LEU A 147 -1.18 -5.97 -4.92
N ALA A 148 -1.00 -4.65 -4.88
CA ALA A 148 0.28 -3.99 -4.74
C ALA A 148 0.27 -3.12 -3.47
N ASP A 149 1.43 -2.76 -2.94
CA ASP A 149 1.51 -1.94 -1.72
C ASP A 149 0.85 -0.57 -1.89
N TYR A 150 0.93 0.01 -3.09
CA TYR A 150 0.37 1.31 -3.43
C TYR A 150 -1.08 1.29 -3.91
N GLY A 151 -1.67 0.10 -4.15
CA GLY A 151 -3.04 0.00 -4.62
C GLY A 151 -3.41 -1.37 -5.14
N VAL A 152 -4.62 -1.49 -5.67
CA VAL A 152 -5.11 -2.72 -6.31
C VAL A 152 -5.37 -2.49 -7.79
N PHE A 153 -5.11 -3.52 -8.58
CA PHE A 153 -5.53 -3.56 -9.97
C PHE A 153 -6.86 -4.29 -10.07
N VAL A 154 -7.82 -3.61 -10.63
CA VAL A 154 -9.19 -4.08 -10.79
C VAL A 154 -9.45 -4.32 -12.27
N GLU A 155 -9.73 -5.57 -12.63
CA GLU A 155 -10.15 -5.93 -13.98
C GLU A 155 -11.64 -5.62 -14.15
N ILE A 156 -11.93 -4.71 -15.06
CA ILE A 156 -13.29 -4.28 -15.37
C ILE A 156 -13.85 -5.19 -16.47
N GLN A 157 -13.02 -5.46 -17.44
CA GLN A 157 -13.30 -6.36 -18.57
C GLN A 157 -12.00 -7.09 -18.93
N ALA A 158 -12.10 -8.26 -19.54
CA ALA A 158 -10.92 -9.02 -19.96
C ALA A 158 -9.94 -8.15 -20.75
N GLY A 159 -8.74 -7.92 -20.21
CA GLY A 159 -7.69 -7.07 -20.80
C GLY A 159 -7.79 -5.57 -20.48
N ILE A 160 -8.72 -5.15 -19.62
CA ILE A 160 -8.81 -3.77 -19.12
C ILE A 160 -8.66 -3.81 -17.62
N GLU A 161 -7.48 -3.41 -17.16
CA GLU A 161 -7.15 -3.27 -15.75
C GLU A 161 -7.14 -1.78 -15.40
N ALA A 162 -7.77 -1.43 -14.29
CA ALA A 162 -7.76 -0.09 -13.74
C ALA A 162 -7.04 -0.09 -12.39
N LEU A 163 -6.31 0.99 -12.10
CA LEU A 163 -5.63 1.17 -10.83
C LEU A 163 -6.55 1.87 -9.83
N LEU A 164 -6.79 1.23 -8.70
CA LEU A 164 -7.36 1.84 -7.51
C LEU A 164 -6.22 2.09 -6.51
N HIS A 165 -5.74 3.32 -6.47
CA HIS A 165 -4.67 3.71 -5.56
C HIS A 165 -5.14 3.70 -4.11
N VAL A 166 -4.25 3.36 -3.18
CA VAL A 166 -4.58 3.27 -1.74
C VAL A 166 -5.19 4.56 -1.19
N SER A 167 -4.73 5.74 -1.64
CA SER A 167 -5.28 7.04 -1.24
C SER A 167 -6.70 7.31 -1.75
N GLU A 168 -7.18 6.53 -2.70
CA GLU A 168 -8.52 6.65 -3.28
C GLU A 168 -9.51 5.59 -2.74
N MET A 169 -9.07 4.70 -1.84
CA MET A 169 -9.89 3.66 -1.23
C MET A 169 -10.72 4.18 -0.07
N SER A 170 -10.14 5.07 0.73
CA SER A 170 -10.79 5.65 1.90
C SER A 170 -10.36 7.10 2.10
N TRP A 171 -11.16 7.85 2.84
CA TRP A 171 -10.83 9.20 3.31
C TRP A 171 -9.77 9.21 4.42
N SER A 172 -9.45 8.06 5.02
CA SER A 172 -8.43 7.96 6.06
C SER A 172 -7.04 8.25 5.50
N SER A 173 -6.27 9.06 6.21
CA SER A 173 -4.88 9.37 5.86
C SER A 173 -3.88 8.27 6.29
N HIS A 174 -4.33 7.34 7.14
CA HIS A 174 -3.49 6.27 7.69
C HIS A 174 -3.78 4.90 7.05
N LEU A 175 -3.80 4.87 5.73
CA LEU A 175 -3.95 3.64 4.98
C LEU A 175 -2.66 2.83 5.06
N ARG A 176 -2.74 1.61 5.58
CA ARG A 176 -1.57 0.74 5.75
C ARG A 176 -1.17 0.10 4.44
N SER A 177 -2.01 -0.77 3.93
CA SER A 177 -1.78 -1.52 2.70
C SER A 177 -3.10 -1.76 1.99
N ALA A 178 -3.06 -1.83 0.67
CA ALA A 178 -4.23 -2.18 -0.12
C ALA A 178 -4.79 -3.57 0.23
N GLY A 179 -3.94 -4.48 0.68
CA GLY A 179 -4.30 -5.83 1.13
C GLY A 179 -5.11 -5.88 2.43
N ASP A 180 -5.14 -4.78 3.20
CA ASP A 180 -5.98 -4.70 4.41
C ASP A 180 -7.44 -4.43 4.06
N PHE A 181 -7.72 -3.90 2.86
CA PHE A 181 -9.05 -3.53 2.39
C PHE A 181 -9.66 -4.57 1.47
N TYR A 182 -8.86 -5.16 0.58
CA TYR A 182 -9.34 -6.03 -0.49
C TYR A 182 -8.52 -7.30 -0.63
N LYS A 183 -9.18 -8.33 -1.15
CA LYS A 183 -8.54 -9.61 -1.50
C LYS A 183 -8.61 -9.86 -2.99
N VAL A 184 -7.64 -10.60 -3.52
CA VAL A 184 -7.68 -11.05 -4.91
C VAL A 184 -8.95 -11.88 -5.14
N GLY A 185 -9.66 -11.54 -6.20
CA GLY A 185 -10.92 -12.19 -6.56
C GLY A 185 -12.18 -11.49 -6.05
N GLU A 186 -12.05 -10.48 -5.22
CA GLU A 186 -13.18 -9.68 -4.70
C GLU A 186 -13.72 -8.72 -5.77
N THR A 187 -15.02 -8.55 -5.81
CA THR A 187 -15.67 -7.57 -6.69
C THR A 187 -15.77 -6.23 -6.00
N VAL A 188 -15.32 -5.18 -6.67
CA VAL A 188 -15.28 -3.82 -6.15
C VAL A 188 -16.07 -2.89 -7.07
N LYS A 189 -16.91 -2.05 -6.46
CA LYS A 189 -17.54 -0.91 -7.14
C LYS A 189 -16.70 0.33 -6.92
N ALA A 190 -16.42 1.05 -7.98
CA ALA A 190 -15.63 2.25 -7.91
C ALA A 190 -16.03 3.26 -9.00
N GLN A 191 -15.68 4.51 -8.79
CA GLN A 191 -15.91 5.58 -9.74
C GLN A 191 -14.66 5.82 -10.57
N ILE A 192 -14.83 6.09 -11.87
CA ILE A 192 -13.72 6.44 -12.76
C ILE A 192 -13.23 7.85 -12.44
N LEU A 193 -11.96 7.97 -12.07
CA LEU A 193 -11.31 9.25 -11.82
C LEU A 193 -10.60 9.79 -13.04
N THR A 194 -9.88 8.91 -13.76
CA THR A 194 -9.21 9.23 -15.01
C THR A 194 -9.42 8.12 -16.02
N LEU A 195 -9.63 8.49 -17.27
CA LEU A 195 -9.80 7.57 -18.38
C LEU A 195 -8.96 8.07 -19.57
N ASP A 196 -7.81 7.46 -19.77
CA ASP A 196 -6.95 7.74 -20.91
C ASP A 196 -6.97 6.55 -21.88
N ARG A 197 -7.68 6.74 -22.98
CA ARG A 197 -7.82 5.73 -24.02
C ARG A 197 -6.56 5.59 -24.89
N GLN A 198 -5.74 6.64 -24.98
CA GLN A 198 -4.49 6.62 -25.77
C GLN A 198 -3.38 5.90 -25.01
N GLU A 199 -3.17 6.27 -23.76
CA GLU A 199 -2.21 5.62 -22.85
C GLU A 199 -2.72 4.28 -22.29
N ARG A 200 -4.01 3.95 -22.52
CA ARG A 200 -4.66 2.74 -22.02
C ARG A 200 -4.57 2.62 -20.50
N LYS A 201 -4.84 3.73 -19.82
CA LYS A 201 -4.80 3.84 -18.37
C LYS A 201 -6.14 4.31 -17.82
N MET A 202 -6.54 3.69 -16.74
CA MET A 202 -7.74 4.05 -16.00
C MET A 202 -7.43 4.06 -14.51
N SER A 203 -7.87 5.10 -13.83
CA SER A 203 -7.80 5.19 -12.37
C SER A 203 -9.19 5.19 -11.78
N LEU A 204 -9.33 4.50 -10.68
CA LEU A 204 -10.57 4.36 -9.93
C LEU A 204 -10.46 5.01 -8.57
N GLY A 205 -11.60 5.38 -8.00
CA GLY A 205 -11.72 5.85 -6.63
C GLY A 205 -13.02 5.37 -6.00
N ILE A 206 -12.97 5.07 -4.72
CA ILE A 206 -14.13 4.65 -3.93
C ILE A 206 -14.54 5.75 -2.98
N LYS A 207 -13.59 6.50 -2.44
CA LYS A 207 -13.87 7.58 -1.49
C LYS A 207 -14.84 8.63 -2.04
N GLN A 208 -14.88 8.84 -3.35
CA GLN A 208 -15.77 9.79 -3.99
C GLN A 208 -17.25 9.35 -3.96
N MET A 209 -17.48 8.04 -3.85
CA MET A 209 -18.82 7.45 -3.67
C MET A 209 -19.32 7.56 -2.23
N LEU A 210 -18.40 7.71 -1.29
CA LEU A 210 -18.69 7.90 0.12
C LEU A 210 -18.85 9.40 0.42
N PRO A 211 -19.77 9.78 1.31
CA PRO A 211 -19.87 11.17 1.72
C PRO A 211 -18.56 11.64 2.34
N ASP A 212 -18.05 12.80 1.91
CA ASP A 212 -16.86 13.39 2.51
C ASP A 212 -17.16 13.74 3.98
N PRO A 213 -16.50 13.08 4.97
CA PRO A 213 -16.73 13.34 6.37
C PRO A 213 -16.45 14.80 6.76
N TRP A 214 -15.54 15.46 6.04
CA TRP A 214 -15.21 16.88 6.26
C TRP A 214 -16.31 17.85 5.83
N SER A 215 -17.24 17.43 4.98
CA SER A 215 -18.34 18.30 4.54
C SER A 215 -19.25 18.75 5.69
N LYS A 216 -19.43 17.91 6.70
CA LYS A 216 -20.29 18.15 7.87
C LYS A 216 -19.54 18.22 9.20
N ILE A 217 -18.22 18.35 9.15
CA ILE A 217 -17.35 18.29 10.32
C ILE A 217 -17.72 19.31 11.39
N ASP A 218 -18.02 20.54 10.97
CA ASP A 218 -18.39 21.64 11.89
C ASP A 218 -19.69 21.37 12.65
N LYS A 219 -20.60 20.57 12.05
CA LYS A 219 -21.88 20.20 12.67
C LYS A 219 -21.72 19.00 13.59
N ASN A 220 -20.88 18.05 13.19
CA ASN A 220 -20.67 16.80 13.93
C ASN A 220 -19.76 17.03 15.14
N TYR A 221 -18.75 17.87 14.98
CA TYR A 221 -17.70 18.10 16.00
C TYR A 221 -17.45 19.60 16.21
N PRO A 222 -18.46 20.34 16.73
CA PRO A 222 -18.26 21.76 17.05
C PRO A 222 -17.19 21.91 18.14
N VAL A 223 -16.53 23.06 18.15
CA VAL A 223 -15.55 23.42 19.20
C VAL A 223 -16.19 23.27 20.58
N GLY A 224 -15.48 22.62 21.52
CA GLY A 224 -15.97 22.29 22.84
C GLY A 224 -16.63 20.93 22.99
N THR A 225 -16.78 20.16 21.91
CA THR A 225 -17.32 18.79 21.98
C THR A 225 -16.32 17.85 22.64
N LYS A 226 -16.80 17.09 23.62
CA LYS A 226 -15.99 16.04 24.28
C LYS A 226 -16.15 14.73 23.55
N LEU A 227 -15.03 14.10 23.24
CA LEU A 227 -14.97 12.85 22.46
C LEU A 227 -14.02 11.86 23.14
N LYS A 228 -14.31 10.58 22.91
CA LYS A 228 -13.37 9.50 23.21
C LYS A 228 -12.78 8.99 21.91
N VAL A 229 -11.48 9.14 21.74
CA VAL A 229 -10.78 8.87 20.47
C VAL A 229 -9.69 7.84 20.65
N LYS A 230 -9.32 7.20 19.56
CA LYS A 230 -8.29 6.18 19.55
C LYS A 230 -6.96 6.74 19.09
N VAL A 231 -5.90 6.48 19.84
CA VAL A 231 -4.53 6.89 19.50
C VAL A 231 -4.02 6.04 18.35
N ARG A 232 -3.56 6.71 17.27
CA ARG A 232 -3.03 6.06 16.08
C ARG A 232 -1.52 6.12 15.98
N ASN A 233 -0.95 7.30 16.21
CA ASN A 233 0.48 7.49 16.08
C ASN A 233 0.99 8.61 16.97
N PHE A 234 2.30 8.59 17.25
CA PHE A 234 3.02 9.61 17.99
C PHE A 234 4.00 10.35 17.10
N THR A 235 4.12 11.65 17.34
CA THR A 235 5.19 12.49 16.81
C THR A 235 5.86 13.25 17.94
N ASN A 236 7.00 13.88 17.69
CA ASN A 236 7.71 14.66 18.71
C ASN A 236 6.89 15.84 19.24
N PHE A 237 5.91 16.32 18.49
CA PHE A 237 5.09 17.48 18.84
C PHE A 237 3.67 17.13 19.28
N GLY A 238 3.22 15.88 19.17
CA GLY A 238 1.88 15.51 19.57
C GLY A 238 1.44 14.09 19.23
N ILE A 239 0.15 13.84 19.45
CA ILE A 239 -0.51 12.55 19.25
C ILE A 239 -1.51 12.69 18.12
N PHE A 240 -1.40 11.83 17.11
CA PHE A 240 -2.43 11.66 16.10
C PHE A 240 -3.47 10.65 16.58
N VAL A 241 -4.71 11.06 16.54
CA VAL A 241 -5.87 10.28 16.95
C VAL A 241 -6.88 10.20 15.84
N GLU A 242 -7.60 9.10 15.75
CA GLU A 242 -8.70 8.93 14.83
C GLU A 242 -10.01 9.19 15.56
N ILE A 243 -10.79 10.12 15.03
CA ILE A 243 -12.14 10.46 15.53
C ILE A 243 -13.14 9.55 14.84
N GLU A 244 -13.14 9.53 13.53
CA GLU A 244 -13.89 8.63 12.67
C GLU A 244 -13.09 8.35 11.39
N GLU A 245 -13.53 7.39 10.57
CA GLU A 245 -12.84 7.05 9.33
C GLU A 245 -12.70 8.28 8.42
N GLY A 246 -11.45 8.68 8.13
CA GLY A 246 -11.13 9.86 7.32
C GLY A 246 -11.05 11.18 8.09
N VAL A 247 -11.24 11.16 9.39
CA VAL A 247 -11.12 12.34 10.27
C VAL A 247 -10.08 12.10 11.33
N ASP A 248 -8.91 12.69 11.14
CA ASP A 248 -7.81 12.62 12.08
C ASP A 248 -7.73 13.92 12.90
N GLY A 249 -7.46 13.77 14.17
CA GLY A 249 -7.20 14.86 15.08
C GLY A 249 -5.76 14.87 15.57
N LEU A 250 -5.27 16.03 15.93
CA LEU A 250 -3.96 16.23 16.55
C LEU A 250 -4.12 16.78 17.97
N ILE A 251 -3.52 16.09 18.93
CA ILE A 251 -3.36 16.60 20.29
C ILE A 251 -1.91 17.08 20.42
N HIS A 252 -1.72 18.38 20.54
CA HIS A 252 -0.38 18.91 20.75
C HIS A 252 0.18 18.48 22.12
N ILE A 253 1.48 18.28 22.23
CA ILE A 253 2.13 17.83 23.47
C ILE A 253 1.84 18.75 24.66
N SER A 254 1.70 20.06 24.41
CA SER A 254 1.34 21.06 25.44
C SER A 254 -0.11 20.90 25.95
N ASP A 255 -0.97 20.21 25.22
CA ASP A 255 -2.38 20.03 25.53
C ASP A 255 -2.70 18.68 26.18
N LEU A 256 -1.67 17.91 26.53
CA LEU A 256 -1.80 16.63 27.21
C LEU A 256 -1.91 16.77 28.73
N SER A 257 -1.15 17.67 29.34
CA SER A 257 -1.14 17.86 30.80
C SER A 257 -1.03 19.33 31.21
N TRP A 258 -1.66 19.66 32.33
CA TRP A 258 -1.53 20.98 32.99
C TRP A 258 -0.27 21.09 33.80
N THR A 259 0.16 20.02 34.47
CA THR A 259 1.19 20.04 35.52
C THR A 259 2.50 19.39 35.08
N LYS A 260 2.45 18.33 34.28
CA LYS A 260 3.62 17.57 33.83
C LYS A 260 4.17 18.12 32.51
N LYS A 261 5.46 18.39 32.47
CA LYS A 261 6.17 18.69 31.23
C LYS A 261 6.51 17.37 30.53
N ILE A 262 5.67 16.98 29.57
CA ILE A 262 5.84 15.77 28.80
C ILE A 262 6.91 16.03 27.74
N LYS A 263 7.95 15.22 27.70
CA LYS A 263 9.02 15.32 26.69
C LYS A 263 8.66 14.61 25.41
N HIS A 264 8.00 13.46 25.52
CA HIS A 264 7.51 12.69 24.39
C HIS A 264 6.11 12.13 24.68
N PRO A 265 5.18 12.17 23.71
CA PRO A 265 3.80 11.73 23.92
C PRO A 265 3.63 10.27 24.37
N SER A 266 4.57 9.38 24.03
CA SER A 266 4.57 7.99 24.47
C SER A 266 4.72 7.81 25.99
N GLU A 267 5.15 8.85 26.71
CA GLU A 267 5.19 8.85 28.18
C GLU A 267 3.79 8.97 28.79
N PHE A 268 2.85 9.48 28.01
CA PHE A 268 1.48 9.76 28.46
C PHE A 268 0.50 8.64 28.14
N THR A 269 0.58 8.08 26.94
CA THR A 269 -0.34 7.06 26.46
C THR A 269 0.35 6.11 25.48
N SER A 270 -0.32 5.03 25.08
CA SER A 270 0.17 4.05 24.09
C SER A 270 -0.66 4.05 22.82
N VAL A 271 -0.09 3.55 21.74
CA VAL A 271 -0.81 3.34 20.47
C VAL A 271 -1.99 2.39 20.72
N ASP A 272 -3.08 2.61 20.00
CA ASP A 272 -4.35 1.89 20.12
C ASP A 272 -5.12 2.09 21.45
N SER A 273 -4.61 2.88 22.39
CA SER A 273 -5.36 3.25 23.58
C SER A 273 -6.43 4.31 23.28
N SER A 274 -7.47 4.36 24.10
CA SER A 274 -8.49 5.39 24.01
C SER A 274 -8.17 6.54 24.96
N ILE A 275 -8.32 7.75 24.47
CA ILE A 275 -8.12 8.99 25.25
C ILE A 275 -9.34 9.90 25.11
N ASP A 276 -9.74 10.50 26.23
CA ASP A 276 -10.80 11.51 26.22
C ASP A 276 -10.21 12.86 25.82
N VAL A 277 -10.89 13.53 24.89
CA VAL A 277 -10.42 14.79 24.30
C VAL A 277 -11.57 15.78 24.12
N ILE A 278 -11.23 17.04 23.99
CA ILE A 278 -12.16 18.10 23.63
C ILE A 278 -11.69 18.77 22.34
N VAL A 279 -12.61 19.13 21.47
CA VAL A 279 -12.33 19.84 20.23
C VAL A 279 -11.96 21.28 20.56
N LEU A 280 -10.75 21.69 20.21
CA LEU A 280 -10.25 23.05 20.40
C LEU A 280 -10.46 23.93 19.18
N ASP A 281 -10.19 23.38 18.01
CA ASP A 281 -10.30 24.09 16.74
C ASP A 281 -10.53 23.10 15.59
N VAL A 282 -11.25 23.55 14.56
CA VAL A 282 -11.57 22.76 13.36
C VAL A 282 -11.21 23.58 12.13
N ASP A 283 -10.18 23.15 11.41
CA ASP A 283 -9.79 23.71 10.13
C ASP A 283 -10.25 22.80 8.99
N LYS A 284 -11.31 23.21 8.34
CA LYS A 284 -11.94 22.46 7.25
C LYS A 284 -11.11 22.48 5.96
N ASP A 285 -10.43 23.59 5.70
CA ASP A 285 -9.63 23.78 4.49
C ASP A 285 -8.37 22.96 4.52
N SER A 286 -7.70 22.91 5.67
CA SER A 286 -6.50 22.08 5.89
C SER A 286 -6.83 20.64 6.30
N ARG A 287 -8.11 20.32 6.52
CA ARG A 287 -8.56 19.02 7.05
C ARG A 287 -7.82 18.61 8.32
N LYS A 288 -7.84 19.51 9.32
CA LYS A 288 -7.19 19.32 10.61
C LYS A 288 -8.13 19.67 11.75
N ILE A 289 -8.14 18.82 12.77
CA ILE A 289 -8.84 19.08 14.03
C ILE A 289 -7.81 19.14 15.13
N SER A 290 -7.78 20.26 15.85
CA SER A 290 -6.96 20.39 17.04
C SER A 290 -7.76 19.95 18.26
N LEU A 291 -7.18 19.06 19.01
CA LEU A 291 -7.79 18.45 20.19
C LEU A 291 -6.95 18.73 21.43
N GLY A 292 -7.61 18.77 22.59
CA GLY A 292 -6.95 18.88 23.87
C GLY A 292 -7.45 17.85 24.86
N HIS A 293 -6.58 17.31 25.67
CA HIS A 293 -6.92 16.41 26.76
C HIS A 293 -7.02 17.16 28.10
N LYS A 294 -6.05 18.02 28.38
CA LYS A 294 -5.97 18.75 29.64
C LYS A 294 -7.21 19.63 29.91
N GLN A 295 -7.85 20.12 28.86
CA GLN A 295 -9.02 21.01 28.95
C GLN A 295 -10.31 20.29 29.42
N ILE A 296 -10.32 18.96 29.44
CA ILE A 296 -11.40 18.17 30.03
C ILE A 296 -11.35 18.24 31.56
N LEU A 297 -10.15 18.32 32.10
CA LEU A 297 -9.89 18.45 33.52
C LEU A 297 -9.93 19.94 33.91
N GLU A 298 -10.45 20.23 35.09
CA GLU A 298 -10.32 21.58 35.65
C GLU A 298 -8.86 21.99 35.68
N ASN A 299 -8.58 23.24 35.32
CA ASN A 299 -7.22 23.74 35.32
C ASN A 299 -6.73 23.87 36.78
N PRO A 300 -5.82 23.01 37.24
CA PRO A 300 -5.39 23.05 38.62
C PRO A 300 -4.64 24.35 38.95
N TRP A 301 -4.15 25.09 37.95
CA TRP A 301 -3.49 26.38 38.15
C TRP A 301 -4.45 27.46 38.67
N ASP A 302 -5.76 27.32 38.51
CA ASP A 302 -6.77 28.20 39.10
C ASP A 302 -6.87 27.97 40.60
N ALA A 303 -6.92 26.73 41.04
CA ALA A 303 -6.88 26.35 42.43
C ALA A 303 -5.49 26.67 43.06
N TYR A 304 -4.42 26.52 42.30
CA TYR A 304 -3.06 26.83 42.74
C TYR A 304 -2.82 28.34 42.90
N ALA A 305 -3.49 29.18 42.13
CA ALA A 305 -3.42 30.64 42.31
C ALA A 305 -3.94 31.07 43.69
N GLU A 306 -4.92 30.37 44.22
CA GLU A 306 -5.42 30.59 45.57
C GLU A 306 -4.51 30.00 46.65
N LYS A 307 -3.93 28.82 46.41
CA LYS A 307 -3.07 28.11 47.36
C LYS A 307 -1.65 28.71 47.47
N PHE A 308 -1.05 29.08 46.34
CA PHE A 308 0.31 29.59 46.25
C PHE A 308 0.36 31.12 46.10
N LYS A 309 -0.37 31.81 46.95
CA LYS A 309 -0.31 33.28 46.99
C LYS A 309 1.09 33.74 47.35
N ALA A 310 1.49 34.91 46.85
CA ALA A 310 2.75 35.52 47.22
C ALA A 310 2.86 35.59 48.77
N ASN A 311 4.02 35.23 49.29
CA ASN A 311 4.33 35.11 50.73
C ASN A 311 3.72 33.90 51.47
N SER A 312 3.00 32.99 50.80
CA SER A 312 2.55 31.75 51.44
C SER A 312 3.72 30.78 51.69
N LEU A 313 3.62 29.99 52.78
CA LEU A 313 4.64 29.04 53.19
C LEU A 313 4.21 27.61 52.87
N HIS A 314 5.07 26.86 52.23
CA HIS A 314 4.82 25.48 51.82
C HIS A 314 6.04 24.61 52.10
N LYS A 315 5.81 23.35 52.48
CA LYS A 315 6.88 22.35 52.56
C LYS A 315 7.14 21.76 51.20
N GLY A 316 8.41 21.65 50.84
CA GLY A 316 8.81 21.06 49.54
C GLY A 316 10.10 20.28 49.64
N THR A 317 10.31 19.36 48.75
CA THR A 317 11.50 18.54 48.63
C THR A 317 12.33 18.98 47.43
N VAL A 318 13.62 19.21 47.63
CA VAL A 318 14.54 19.54 46.54
C VAL A 318 14.76 18.30 45.69
N LYS A 319 14.31 18.37 44.42
CA LYS A 319 14.33 17.24 43.49
C LYS A 319 15.59 17.22 42.65
N GLU A 320 15.95 18.36 42.10
CA GLU A 320 17.11 18.49 41.21
C GLU A 320 17.81 19.82 41.46
N MET A 321 19.14 19.83 41.32
CA MET A 321 19.99 21.01 41.48
C MET A 321 20.64 21.38 40.14
N TYR A 322 20.58 22.65 39.79
CA TYR A 322 21.19 23.23 38.59
C TYR A 322 22.09 24.42 38.95
N ASP A 323 22.93 24.87 38.05
CA ASP A 323 23.82 26.00 38.23
C ASP A 323 23.12 27.31 38.65
N LYS A 324 21.89 27.50 38.17
CA LYS A 324 21.06 28.69 38.39
C LYS A 324 20.10 28.57 39.58
N GLY A 325 19.86 27.38 40.09
CA GLY A 325 18.92 27.13 41.19
C GLY A 325 18.53 25.66 41.30
N ALA A 326 17.43 25.39 42.00
CA ALA A 326 16.91 24.03 42.19
C ALA A 326 15.44 23.90 41.78
N ILE A 327 15.06 22.72 41.35
CA ILE A 327 13.65 22.33 41.21
C ILE A 327 13.22 21.71 42.54
N VAL A 328 12.14 22.26 43.07
CA VAL A 328 11.54 21.85 44.33
C VAL A 328 10.16 21.29 44.07
N GLN A 329 9.90 20.09 44.56
CA GLN A 329 8.59 19.47 44.52
C GLN A 329 7.78 19.95 45.71
N ILE A 330 6.68 20.66 45.46
CA ILE A 330 5.70 21.06 46.46
C ILE A 330 4.37 20.41 46.11
N ASP A 331 3.93 19.44 46.90
CA ASP A 331 2.81 18.55 46.54
C ASP A 331 2.99 17.90 45.13
N GLU A 332 2.11 18.20 44.23
CA GLU A 332 2.15 17.65 42.84
C GLU A 332 2.84 18.58 41.85
N ILE A 333 3.36 19.73 42.27
CA ILE A 333 3.90 20.76 41.38
C ILE A 333 5.39 20.94 41.58
N GLU A 334 6.05 21.29 40.49
CA GLU A 334 7.46 21.70 40.50
C GLU A 334 7.58 23.22 40.55
N ALA A 335 8.25 23.71 41.55
CA ALA A 335 8.60 25.11 41.72
C ALA A 335 10.09 25.33 41.51
N PHE A 336 10.48 26.51 41.09
CA PHE A 336 11.88 26.87 40.92
C PHE A 336 12.38 27.76 42.09
N CYS A 337 13.46 27.33 42.69
CA CYS A 337 14.13 28.10 43.71
C CYS A 337 15.49 28.59 43.17
N PRO A 338 15.70 29.91 42.98
CA PRO A 338 17.01 30.44 42.57
C PRO A 338 18.10 30.10 43.58
N LYS A 339 19.33 29.89 43.11
CA LYS A 339 20.49 29.51 43.94
C LYS A 339 20.73 30.40 45.17
N LYS A 340 20.50 31.71 45.04
CA LYS A 340 20.61 32.69 46.12
C LYS A 340 19.55 32.54 47.22
N HIS A 341 18.48 31.80 46.94
CA HIS A 341 17.34 31.57 47.84
C HIS A 341 17.31 30.15 48.43
N LEU A 342 18.41 29.39 48.29
CA LEU A 342 18.56 28.01 48.77
C LEU A 342 19.39 27.92 50.08
N ILE A 343 19.66 29.04 50.75
CA ILE A 343 20.48 29.10 51.96
C ILE A 343 19.59 28.76 53.16
N LYS A 344 20.04 27.81 54.02
CA LYS A 344 19.40 27.40 55.26
C LYS A 344 19.79 28.31 56.39
N GLU A 345 19.12 28.17 57.58
CA GLU A 345 19.45 28.91 58.83
C GLU A 345 20.91 28.79 59.30
N ASP A 346 21.53 27.62 58.96
CA ASP A 346 22.93 27.33 59.33
C ASP A 346 23.93 27.78 58.23
N ASP A 347 23.56 28.71 57.37
CA ASP A 347 24.32 29.15 56.18
C ASP A 347 24.73 28.07 55.23
N SER A 348 24.23 26.82 55.38
CA SER A 348 24.42 25.73 54.44
C SER A 348 23.43 25.84 53.31
N LYS A 349 23.76 25.24 52.16
CA LYS A 349 22.82 25.15 51.01
C LYS A 349 21.96 23.89 51.10
N ALA A 350 20.70 24.02 50.80
CA ALA A 350 19.80 22.89 50.65
C ALA A 350 20.32 21.91 49.56
N LYS A 351 20.24 20.62 49.84
CA LYS A 351 20.71 19.53 48.95
C LYS A 351 19.52 18.77 48.36
N VAL A 352 19.78 18.02 47.28
CA VAL A 352 18.78 17.11 46.70
C VAL A 352 18.30 16.12 47.77
N GLY A 353 17.00 16.00 47.93
CA GLY A 353 16.33 15.15 48.93
C GLY A 353 15.96 15.89 50.22
N ASP A 354 16.43 17.12 50.44
CA ASP A 354 16.05 17.91 51.61
C ASP A 354 14.58 18.34 51.53
N ASN A 355 13.84 18.08 52.59
CA ASN A 355 12.46 18.53 52.74
C ASN A 355 12.46 19.76 53.68
N VAL A 356 12.31 20.93 53.12
CA VAL A 356 12.40 22.22 53.84
C VAL A 356 11.20 23.12 53.52
N GLN A 357 11.02 24.16 54.31
CA GLN A 357 9.97 25.13 54.10
C GLN A 357 10.39 26.16 53.04
N PHE A 358 9.49 26.47 52.13
CA PHE A 358 9.70 27.48 51.09
C PHE A 358 8.58 28.52 51.14
N LYS A 359 8.94 29.75 50.90
CA LYS A 359 8.04 30.89 50.76
C LYS A 359 7.87 31.19 49.28
N VAL A 360 6.62 31.34 48.83
CA VAL A 360 6.34 31.73 47.46
C VAL A 360 6.70 33.19 47.24
N ILE A 361 7.61 33.43 46.29
CA ILE A 361 8.02 34.79 45.90
C ILE A 361 7.10 35.31 44.83
N ASP A 362 6.89 34.49 43.77
CA ASP A 362 6.12 34.87 42.61
C ASP A 362 5.38 33.66 42.04
N PHE A 363 4.17 33.90 41.55
CA PHE A 363 3.32 32.90 40.93
C PHE A 363 2.79 33.44 39.61
N SER A 364 3.15 32.79 38.51
CA SER A 364 2.67 33.13 37.21
C SER A 364 1.84 31.96 36.61
N LYS A 365 0.55 32.20 36.51
CA LYS A 365 -0.41 31.26 35.88
C LYS A 365 -0.12 31.07 34.37
N GLU A 366 0.22 32.16 33.67
CA GLU A 366 0.45 32.17 32.23
C GLU A 366 1.71 31.37 31.85
N SER A 367 2.83 31.62 32.56
CA SER A 367 4.09 30.92 32.33
C SER A 367 4.19 29.57 33.04
N LYS A 368 3.18 29.22 33.86
CA LYS A 368 3.13 27.99 34.67
C LYS A 368 4.41 27.84 35.52
N LYS A 369 4.80 28.93 36.18
CA LYS A 369 6.01 28.98 37.03
C LYS A 369 5.68 29.46 38.43
N ILE A 370 6.26 28.79 39.40
CA ILE A 370 6.24 29.18 40.80
C ILE A 370 7.68 29.44 41.22
N LEU A 371 7.95 30.63 41.68
CA LEU A 371 9.26 31.02 42.27
C LEU A 371 9.17 30.96 43.77
N VAL A 372 10.07 30.20 44.35
CA VAL A 372 10.09 30.00 45.80
C VAL A 372 11.47 30.36 46.41
N SER A 373 11.47 30.67 47.68
CA SER A 373 12.66 30.96 48.46
C SER A 373 12.63 30.24 49.80
N HIS A 374 13.71 29.58 50.14
CA HIS A 374 13.90 29.04 51.46
C HIS A 374 14.53 30.11 52.38
N THR A 375 15.48 30.89 51.89
CA THR A 375 16.15 31.99 52.64
C THR A 375 15.18 33.08 53.15
N SER A 376 14.04 33.27 52.49
CA SER A 376 13.03 34.26 52.89
C SER A 376 12.01 33.72 53.93
N VAL A 377 12.22 32.53 54.42
CA VAL A 377 11.43 31.90 55.48
C VAL A 377 11.96 32.35 56.85
N HIS A 378 13.24 32.72 56.90
CA HIS A 378 13.97 33.14 58.12
C HIS A 378 14.12 34.63 58.19
#